data_06976edaef145331fc149535f4b5f55c
#
_entry.id   06976edaef145331fc149535f4b5f55c
#
_cell.length_a   1.000
_cell.length_b   1.000
_cell.length_c   1.000
_cell.angle_alpha   90.00
_cell.angle_beta   90.00
_cell.angle_gamma   90.00
#
_symmetry.space_group_name_H-M   'P 1'
#
loop_
_entity.id
_entity.type
_entity.pdbx_description
1 polymer ?
#
loop_
_entity_poly.entity_id
_entity_poly.type
_entity_poly.pdbx_seq_one_letter_code
_entity_poly.pdbx_strand_id
1 'polypeptide(L)'
;MIFRSLLSFVLLLCFLCSANAQNFKVTQQKAARVKTAYSEKWDELKTELTKKNFNASAFDMFIRIFKSEKLVEVWVKSKNEKQFRLFRTYDICYYSGDLGPKRKQGDGQVPEGFYSVESFNPYSSYYLSLRVSYPNASDRIIGKSNLGGDIMIHGNCVSIGCVPITDVYIKELYVLAVEARNSGQAIIPIHIFPAKMNNEGMALLNEKYSSSPALIAFWKNLKKGYDHFEEKKTLPKVNVDKAGAYQFSE
;
A
#
# COMPACT_ATOMS: atom_id res chain seq x y z
N MET A 1 24.45 -10.09 -37.27
CA MET A 1 25.15 -9.76 -35.99
C MET A 1 24.33 -8.99 -35.00
N ILE A 2 23.33 -8.20 -35.38
CA ILE A 2 22.54 -7.31 -34.48
C ILE A 2 21.59 -8.10 -33.56
N PHE A 3 21.00 -9.21 -33.98
CA PHE A 3 20.05 -10.01 -33.19
C PHE A 3 20.68 -10.75 -31.97
N ARG A 4 21.96 -11.11 -32.05
CA ARG A 4 22.66 -11.77 -30.92
C ARG A 4 22.99 -10.79 -29.77
N SER A 5 23.20 -9.53 -30.09
CA SER A 5 23.55 -8.49 -29.13
C SER A 5 22.33 -8.06 -28.29
N LEU A 6 21.12 -8.02 -28.87
CA LEU A 6 19.90 -7.68 -28.14
C LEU A 6 19.52 -8.77 -27.11
N LEU A 7 19.66 -10.04 -27.49
CA LEU A 7 19.31 -11.16 -26.59
C LEU A 7 20.23 -11.21 -25.36
N SER A 8 21.53 -10.93 -25.57
CA SER A 8 22.51 -10.87 -24.47
C SER A 8 22.26 -9.69 -23.52
N PHE A 9 21.79 -8.55 -24.03
CA PHE A 9 21.48 -7.38 -23.22
C PHE A 9 20.21 -7.58 -22.36
N VAL A 10 19.19 -8.23 -22.91
CA VAL A 10 17.95 -8.57 -22.17
C VAL A 10 18.22 -9.59 -21.06
N LEU A 11 19.05 -10.62 -21.35
CA LEU A 11 19.47 -11.60 -20.34
C LEU A 11 20.29 -10.97 -19.20
N LEU A 12 21.18 -10.03 -19.51
CA LEU A 12 21.97 -9.33 -18.49
C LEU A 12 21.12 -8.43 -17.59
N LEU A 13 20.12 -7.73 -18.15
CA LEU A 13 19.17 -6.92 -17.38
C LEU A 13 18.31 -7.78 -16.42
N CYS A 14 17.85 -8.95 -16.86
CA CYS A 14 17.12 -9.88 -16.00
C CYS A 14 17.96 -10.42 -14.83
N PHE A 15 19.25 -10.68 -15.07
CA PHE A 15 20.18 -11.13 -14.02
C PHE A 15 20.44 -10.05 -12.97
N LEU A 16 20.60 -8.78 -13.39
CA LEU A 16 20.81 -7.66 -12.47
C LEU A 16 19.59 -7.37 -11.60
N CYS A 17 18.37 -7.49 -12.15
CA CYS A 17 17.14 -7.33 -11.36
C CYS A 17 17.00 -8.44 -10.30
N SER A 18 17.28 -9.68 -10.63
CA SER A 18 17.20 -10.81 -9.70
C SER A 18 18.22 -10.72 -8.57
N ALA A 19 19.45 -10.30 -8.87
CA ALA A 19 20.50 -10.10 -7.88
C ALA A 19 20.18 -8.99 -6.87
N ASN A 20 19.57 -7.89 -7.32
CA ASN A 20 19.17 -6.79 -6.45
C ASN A 20 17.98 -7.18 -5.53
N ALA A 21 17.02 -7.94 -6.03
CA ALA A 21 15.88 -8.41 -5.25
C ALA A 21 16.29 -9.39 -4.15
N GLN A 22 17.16 -10.35 -4.48
CA GLN A 22 17.68 -11.32 -3.50
C GLN A 22 18.54 -10.64 -2.43
N ASN A 23 19.30 -9.61 -2.78
CA ASN A 23 20.08 -8.82 -1.84
C ASN A 23 19.16 -8.04 -0.87
N PHE A 24 18.00 -7.55 -1.33
CA PHE A 24 17.04 -6.83 -0.50
C PHE A 24 16.50 -7.71 0.64
N LYS A 25 15.97 -8.91 0.33
CA LYS A 25 15.47 -9.86 1.35
C LYS A 25 16.56 -10.22 2.37
N VAL A 26 17.76 -10.58 1.91
CA VAL A 26 18.89 -10.91 2.77
C VAL A 26 19.24 -9.73 3.69
N THR A 27 19.19 -8.50 3.16
CA THR A 27 19.45 -7.29 3.97
C THR A 27 18.38 -7.08 5.03
N GLN A 28 17.10 -7.24 4.69
CA GLN A 28 16.01 -7.14 5.66
C GLN A 28 16.13 -8.19 6.78
N GLN A 29 16.48 -9.41 6.42
CA GLN A 29 16.64 -10.52 7.37
C GLN A 29 17.87 -10.40 8.28
N LYS A 30 18.78 -9.43 8.10
CA LYS A 30 19.84 -9.13 9.08
C LYS A 30 19.26 -8.58 10.38
N ALA A 31 18.13 -7.89 10.35
CA ALA A 31 17.46 -7.36 11.53
C ALA A 31 16.78 -8.50 12.34
N ALA A 32 17.01 -8.55 13.64
CA ALA A 32 16.47 -9.59 14.53
C ALA A 32 14.94 -9.68 14.46
N ARG A 33 14.23 -8.55 14.47
CA ARG A 33 12.76 -8.49 14.38
C ARG A 33 12.21 -9.08 13.07
N VAL A 34 12.93 -8.88 11.96
CA VAL A 34 12.57 -9.46 10.67
C VAL A 34 12.81 -10.97 10.67
N LYS A 35 13.94 -11.45 11.25
CA LYS A 35 14.15 -12.89 11.42
C LYS A 35 13.02 -13.54 12.22
N THR A 36 12.64 -12.92 13.35
CA THR A 36 11.51 -13.37 14.17
C THR A 36 10.20 -13.38 13.36
N ALA A 37 9.91 -12.31 12.60
CA ALA A 37 8.71 -12.26 11.76
C ALA A 37 8.69 -13.40 10.73
N TYR A 38 9.82 -13.70 10.10
CA TYR A 38 9.93 -14.82 9.16
C TYR A 38 9.73 -16.18 9.83
N SER A 39 10.38 -16.43 10.98
CA SER A 39 10.25 -17.71 11.69
C SER A 39 8.85 -17.97 12.22
N GLU A 40 8.11 -16.91 12.58
CA GLU A 40 6.75 -17.04 13.11
C GLU A 40 5.67 -17.08 12.03
N LYS A 41 5.90 -16.46 10.85
CA LYS A 41 4.80 -16.15 9.91
C LYS A 41 4.97 -16.73 8.52
N TRP A 42 6.19 -16.91 8.01
CA TRP A 42 6.36 -17.21 6.58
C TRP A 42 5.81 -18.57 6.16
N ASP A 43 6.01 -19.62 6.95
CA ASP A 43 5.55 -20.96 6.57
C ASP A 43 4.02 -21.03 6.50
N GLU A 44 3.32 -20.39 7.44
CA GLU A 44 1.86 -20.27 7.43
C GLU A 44 1.39 -19.45 6.21
N LEU A 45 1.97 -18.27 6.00
CA LEU A 45 1.62 -17.40 4.87
C LEU A 45 1.85 -18.08 3.51
N LYS A 46 2.99 -18.77 3.37
CA LYS A 46 3.32 -19.54 2.17
C LYS A 46 2.31 -20.65 1.91
N THR A 47 1.93 -21.38 2.96
CA THR A 47 0.93 -22.43 2.88
C THR A 47 -0.43 -21.87 2.47
N GLU A 48 -0.85 -20.74 3.05
CA GLU A 48 -2.12 -20.10 2.72
C GLU A 48 -2.13 -19.53 1.30
N LEU A 49 -1.04 -18.88 0.87
CA LEU A 49 -0.89 -18.44 -0.52
C LEU A 49 -1.11 -19.60 -1.48
N THR A 50 -0.47 -20.74 -1.22
CA THR A 50 -0.60 -21.95 -2.03
C THR A 50 -2.03 -22.51 -2.00
N LYS A 51 -2.68 -22.59 -0.83
CA LYS A 51 -4.07 -23.04 -0.69
C LYS A 51 -5.06 -22.17 -1.46
N LYS A 52 -4.78 -20.87 -1.54
CA LYS A 52 -5.59 -19.91 -2.33
C LYS A 52 -5.18 -19.85 -3.81
N ASN A 53 -4.35 -20.78 -4.28
CA ASN A 53 -3.84 -20.85 -5.65
C ASN A 53 -3.05 -19.61 -6.08
N PHE A 54 -2.24 -19.03 -5.18
CA PHE A 54 -1.22 -18.05 -5.53
C PHE A 54 0.14 -18.73 -5.65
N ASN A 55 1.00 -18.20 -6.53
CA ASN A 55 2.39 -18.61 -6.56
C ASN A 55 3.17 -17.89 -5.44
N ALA A 56 3.39 -18.59 -4.33
CA ALA A 56 4.07 -18.03 -3.15
C ALA A 56 5.52 -17.58 -3.40
N SER A 57 6.14 -17.98 -4.51
CA SER A 57 7.50 -17.58 -4.88
C SER A 57 7.53 -16.43 -5.91
N ALA A 58 6.40 -16.10 -6.53
CA ALA A 58 6.32 -15.12 -7.61
C ALA A 58 4.96 -14.43 -7.65
N PHE A 59 4.79 -13.41 -6.80
CA PHE A 59 3.55 -12.65 -6.70
C PHE A 59 3.80 -11.14 -6.62
N ASP A 60 2.78 -10.37 -6.97
CA ASP A 60 2.65 -8.96 -6.66
C ASP A 60 1.61 -8.78 -5.56
N MET A 61 1.80 -7.76 -4.73
CA MET A 61 0.84 -7.36 -3.72
C MET A 61 0.43 -5.89 -3.85
N PHE A 62 -0.72 -5.57 -3.26
CA PHE A 62 -1.31 -4.25 -3.18
C PHE A 62 -2.00 -4.09 -1.82
N ILE A 63 -1.87 -2.94 -1.19
CA ILE A 63 -2.45 -2.63 0.12
C ILE A 63 -3.57 -1.62 -0.07
N ARG A 64 -4.74 -1.90 0.52
CA ARG A 64 -5.89 -0.99 0.50
C ARG A 64 -6.38 -0.74 1.92
N ILE A 65 -6.56 0.54 2.27
CA ILE A 65 -6.90 0.97 3.63
C ILE A 65 -8.23 1.71 3.59
N PHE A 66 -9.14 1.37 4.51
CA PHE A 66 -10.42 2.01 4.73
C PHE A 66 -10.49 2.58 6.14
N LYS A 67 -10.54 3.92 6.23
CA LYS A 67 -10.47 4.63 7.52
C LYS A 67 -11.71 4.40 8.38
N SER A 68 -12.89 4.50 7.79
CA SER A 68 -14.18 4.32 8.50
C SER A 68 -14.34 2.92 9.06
N GLU A 69 -14.04 1.91 8.25
CA GLU A 69 -14.13 0.51 8.64
C GLU A 69 -12.94 0.05 9.48
N LYS A 70 -11.89 0.87 9.60
CA LYS A 70 -10.63 0.54 10.29
C LYS A 70 -10.01 -0.75 9.77
N LEU A 71 -9.91 -0.90 8.46
CA LEU A 71 -9.43 -2.11 7.80
C LEU A 71 -8.23 -1.83 6.91
N VAL A 72 -7.29 -2.79 6.89
CA VAL A 72 -6.21 -2.91 5.92
C VAL A 72 -6.41 -4.21 5.15
N GLU A 73 -6.67 -4.11 3.86
CA GLU A 73 -6.76 -5.25 2.96
C GLU A 73 -5.43 -5.47 2.24
N VAL A 74 -5.00 -6.72 2.15
CA VAL A 74 -3.87 -7.16 1.33
C VAL A 74 -4.40 -7.97 0.16
N TRP A 75 -4.17 -7.46 -1.02
CA TRP A 75 -4.54 -8.07 -2.28
C TRP A 75 -3.29 -8.63 -2.94
N VAL A 76 -3.40 -9.81 -3.53
CA VAL A 76 -2.29 -10.54 -4.15
C VAL A 76 -2.71 -11.04 -5.54
N LYS A 77 -1.74 -11.09 -6.45
CA LYS A 77 -1.85 -11.82 -7.72
C LYS A 77 -0.54 -12.53 -8.01
N SER A 78 -0.59 -13.71 -8.59
CA SER A 78 0.62 -14.37 -9.13
C SER A 78 1.16 -13.56 -10.31
N LYS A 79 2.47 -13.62 -10.59
CA LYS A 79 3.09 -12.83 -11.67
C LYS A 79 2.49 -13.07 -13.06
N ASN A 80 1.96 -14.26 -13.30
CA ASN A 80 1.29 -14.64 -14.56
C ASN A 80 -0.22 -14.29 -14.59
N GLU A 81 -0.79 -13.78 -13.48
CA GLU A 81 -2.18 -13.33 -13.40
C GLU A 81 -2.29 -11.82 -13.64
N LYS A 82 -3.44 -11.40 -14.19
CA LYS A 82 -3.73 -9.97 -14.40
C LYS A 82 -4.45 -9.37 -13.20
N GLN A 83 -5.36 -10.12 -12.57
CA GLN A 83 -6.26 -9.65 -11.53
C GLN A 83 -5.76 -9.98 -10.14
N PHE A 84 -5.91 -9.01 -9.24
CA PHE A 84 -5.70 -9.20 -7.81
C PHE A 84 -6.89 -9.90 -7.17
N ARG A 85 -6.60 -10.73 -6.16
CA ARG A 85 -7.59 -11.36 -5.28
C ARG A 85 -7.28 -11.02 -3.84
N LEU A 86 -8.32 -10.86 -3.00
CA LEU A 86 -8.14 -10.59 -1.59
C LEU A 86 -7.44 -11.77 -0.90
N PHE A 87 -6.33 -11.47 -0.23
CA PHE A 87 -5.56 -12.46 0.51
C PHE A 87 -5.80 -12.39 2.01
N ARG A 88 -5.65 -11.20 2.61
CA ARG A 88 -5.77 -10.95 4.05
C ARG A 88 -6.50 -9.65 4.31
N THR A 89 -7.11 -9.57 5.49
CA THR A 89 -7.66 -8.34 6.06
C THR A 89 -7.16 -8.22 7.50
N TYR A 90 -6.70 -7.02 7.88
CA TYR A 90 -6.24 -6.71 9.22
C TYR A 90 -7.04 -5.54 9.78
N ASP A 91 -7.35 -5.61 11.08
CA ASP A 91 -7.97 -4.50 11.79
C ASP A 91 -6.93 -3.42 12.13
N ILE A 92 -7.30 -2.16 11.95
CA ILE A 92 -6.56 -1.02 12.49
C ILE A 92 -6.94 -0.89 13.95
N CYS A 93 -6.01 -1.15 14.84
CA CYS A 93 -6.29 -1.28 16.27
C CYS A 93 -6.46 0.07 17.01
N TYR A 94 -5.97 1.16 16.43
CA TYR A 94 -6.19 2.53 16.92
C TYR A 94 -6.27 3.50 15.76
N TYR A 95 -7.13 4.50 15.86
CA TYR A 95 -7.34 5.49 14.82
C TYR A 95 -7.27 6.90 15.41
N SER A 96 -6.57 7.80 14.72
CA SER A 96 -6.48 9.23 15.04
C SER A 96 -7.01 10.08 13.88
N GLY A 97 -7.45 11.28 14.21
CA GLY A 97 -8.03 12.21 13.25
C GLY A 97 -9.47 11.85 12.86
N ASP A 98 -9.94 12.39 11.76
CA ASP A 98 -11.28 12.20 11.21
C ASP A 98 -11.19 11.76 9.75
N LEU A 99 -12.31 11.52 9.08
CA LEU A 99 -12.35 11.31 7.63
C LEU A 99 -11.97 12.62 6.92
N GLY A 100 -11.24 12.47 5.85
CA GLY A 100 -10.61 13.56 5.11
C GLY A 100 -9.10 13.39 5.00
N PRO A 101 -8.49 13.99 3.98
CA PRO A 101 -7.06 13.85 3.72
C PRO A 101 -6.22 14.62 4.74
N LYS A 102 -5.00 14.14 4.96
CA LYS A 102 -3.97 14.89 5.71
C LYS A 102 -3.54 16.10 4.90
N ARG A 103 -3.49 17.31 5.56
CA ARG A 103 -3.18 18.58 4.88
C ARG A 103 -2.11 19.43 5.57
N LYS A 104 -1.72 19.10 6.80
CA LYS A 104 -0.65 19.80 7.52
C LYS A 104 0.05 18.89 8.53
N GLN A 105 1.25 19.28 8.92
CA GLN A 105 1.97 18.64 10.00
C GLN A 105 1.19 18.77 11.32
N GLY A 106 1.15 17.69 12.10
CA GLY A 106 0.51 17.67 13.41
C GLY A 106 -1.02 17.67 13.39
N ASP A 107 -1.69 17.51 12.24
CA ASP A 107 -3.15 17.43 12.15
C ASP A 107 -3.75 16.11 12.64
N GLY A 108 -2.92 15.14 13.00
CA GLY A 108 -3.36 13.83 13.47
C GLY A 108 -4.05 12.96 12.41
N GLN A 109 -4.08 13.41 11.15
CA GLN A 109 -4.82 12.76 10.08
C GLN A 109 -4.03 11.63 9.41
N VAL A 110 -4.69 10.51 9.16
CA VAL A 110 -4.27 9.52 8.18
C VAL A 110 -4.54 10.08 6.78
N PRO A 111 -3.57 10.10 5.85
CA PRO A 111 -3.80 10.62 4.50
C PRO A 111 -4.83 9.79 3.73
N GLU A 112 -5.40 10.37 2.66
CA GLU A 112 -6.30 9.70 1.72
C GLU A 112 -5.80 9.95 0.29
N GLY A 113 -5.72 8.89 -0.51
CA GLY A 113 -5.20 8.98 -1.88
C GLY A 113 -4.47 7.71 -2.33
N PHE A 114 -3.63 7.89 -3.35
CA PHE A 114 -2.88 6.83 -4.01
C PHE A 114 -1.38 6.99 -3.71
N TYR A 115 -0.83 6.01 -3.02
CA TYR A 115 0.53 5.99 -2.49
C TYR A 115 1.24 4.68 -2.83
N SER A 116 2.44 4.51 -2.30
CA SER A 116 3.21 3.27 -2.33
C SER A 116 3.99 3.09 -1.03
N VAL A 117 4.53 1.90 -0.82
CA VAL A 117 5.54 1.67 0.19
C VAL A 117 6.83 2.36 -0.25
N GLU A 118 7.22 3.42 0.47
CA GLU A 118 8.43 4.19 0.20
C GLU A 118 9.68 3.50 0.77
N SER A 119 9.57 3.03 2.02
CA SER A 119 10.67 2.34 2.69
C SER A 119 10.19 1.32 3.72
N PHE A 120 11.09 0.40 4.05
CA PHE A 120 10.94 -0.64 5.05
C PHE A 120 11.78 -0.28 6.26
N ASN A 121 11.19 -0.21 7.45
CA ASN A 121 11.91 0.08 8.68
C ASN A 121 11.87 -1.11 9.65
N PRO A 122 12.93 -1.94 9.68
CA PRO A 122 13.05 -3.07 10.59
C PRO A 122 13.39 -2.67 12.03
N TYR A 123 13.71 -1.39 12.27
CA TYR A 123 14.10 -0.84 13.57
C TYR A 123 13.09 0.19 14.09
N SER A 124 11.85 0.12 13.62
CA SER A 124 10.78 1.04 14.03
C SER A 124 10.59 1.04 15.55
N SER A 125 10.34 2.20 16.15
CA SER A 125 9.92 2.32 17.56
C SER A 125 8.63 1.55 17.84
N TYR A 126 7.85 1.26 16.80
CA TYR A 126 6.61 0.48 16.84
C TYR A 126 6.79 -0.91 16.20
N TYR A 127 7.83 -1.62 16.60
CA TYR A 127 8.23 -2.96 16.20
C TYR A 127 8.78 -3.04 14.77
N LEU A 128 7.95 -3.09 13.74
CA LEU A 128 8.27 -3.02 12.30
C LEU A 128 7.38 -1.94 11.66
N SER A 129 7.84 -1.32 10.58
CA SER A 129 6.97 -0.42 9.84
C SER A 129 7.26 -0.35 8.33
N LEU A 130 6.21 -0.04 7.57
CA LEU A 130 6.27 0.30 6.15
C LEU A 130 5.89 1.78 6.00
N ARG A 131 6.80 2.59 5.46
CA ARG A 131 6.56 4.01 5.22
C ARG A 131 5.68 4.20 4.00
N VAL A 132 4.64 5.01 4.15
CA VAL A 132 3.76 5.45 3.05
C VAL A 132 4.42 6.64 2.34
N SER A 133 4.38 6.67 1.01
CA SER A 133 4.95 7.74 0.17
C SER A 133 4.13 9.05 0.25
N TYR A 134 3.78 9.46 1.46
CA TYR A 134 3.14 10.74 1.75
C TYR A 134 4.20 11.83 2.02
N PRO A 135 4.04 13.07 1.52
CA PRO A 135 2.98 13.54 0.62
C PRO A 135 3.26 13.17 -0.84
N ASN A 136 2.21 12.78 -1.58
CA ASN A 136 2.27 12.56 -3.02
C ASN A 136 2.13 13.87 -3.84
N ALA A 137 2.06 13.79 -5.16
CA ALA A 137 1.93 14.98 -6.02
C ALA A 137 0.62 15.76 -5.77
N SER A 138 -0.50 15.06 -5.59
CA SER A 138 -1.80 15.68 -5.25
C SER A 138 -1.73 16.43 -3.92
N ASP A 139 -1.17 15.80 -2.89
CA ASP A 139 -1.02 16.41 -1.56
C ASP A 139 -0.20 17.69 -1.60
N ARG A 140 0.91 17.69 -2.37
CA ARG A 140 1.80 18.88 -2.50
C ARG A 140 1.11 20.03 -3.21
N ILE A 141 0.29 19.76 -4.22
CA ILE A 141 -0.43 20.80 -4.95
C ILE A 141 -1.55 21.40 -4.08
N ILE A 142 -2.37 20.56 -3.47
CA ILE A 142 -3.56 20.99 -2.73
C ILE A 142 -3.19 21.54 -1.34
N GLY A 143 -2.28 20.89 -0.64
CA GLY A 143 -1.90 21.25 0.73
C GLY A 143 -0.86 22.37 0.83
N LYS A 144 -0.22 22.74 -0.29
CA LYS A 144 0.73 23.85 -0.45
C LYS A 144 2.02 23.72 0.37
N SER A 145 2.01 23.91 1.70
CA SER A 145 3.21 23.90 2.52
C SER A 145 2.99 23.23 3.89
N ASN A 146 4.09 22.86 4.53
CA ASN A 146 4.11 22.25 5.87
C ASN A 146 3.20 21.02 6.03
N LEU A 147 3.25 20.11 5.07
CA LEU A 147 2.41 18.91 5.04
C LEU A 147 2.81 17.87 6.09
N GLY A 148 4.05 17.94 6.58
CA GLY A 148 4.65 16.90 7.40
C GLY A 148 5.02 15.65 6.57
N GLY A 149 5.18 14.52 7.24
CA GLY A 149 5.59 13.27 6.65
C GLY A 149 5.47 12.13 7.66
N ASP A 150 6.29 11.09 7.47
CA ASP A 150 6.46 9.97 8.40
C ASP A 150 5.16 9.20 8.71
N ILE A 151 4.33 9.03 7.69
CA ILE A 151 3.14 8.18 7.78
C ILE A 151 3.56 6.73 7.60
N MET A 152 3.24 5.90 8.59
CA MET A 152 3.64 4.50 8.64
C MET A 152 2.44 3.56 8.79
N ILE A 153 2.53 2.38 8.18
CA ILE A 153 1.79 1.19 8.64
C ILE A 153 2.73 0.48 9.60
N HIS A 154 2.33 0.23 10.85
CA HIS A 154 3.27 -0.24 11.89
C HIS A 154 2.62 -1.16 12.93
N GLY A 155 3.46 -1.81 13.72
CA GLY A 155 3.06 -2.57 14.91
C GLY A 155 2.62 -1.68 16.06
N ASN A 156 2.45 -2.29 17.26
CA ASN A 156 1.86 -1.62 18.41
C ASN A 156 0.44 -1.09 18.12
N CYS A 157 -0.14 -0.28 19.03
CA CYS A 157 -1.52 0.18 18.90
C CYS A 157 -1.68 1.65 19.37
N VAL A 158 -0.84 2.54 18.84
CA VAL A 158 -0.87 4.00 19.08
C VAL A 158 -0.69 4.75 17.77
N SER A 159 -1.33 5.91 17.61
CA SER A 159 -1.19 6.72 16.41
C SER A 159 -1.49 8.20 16.65
N ILE A 160 -0.84 9.04 15.85
CA ILE A 160 -1.12 10.46 15.64
C ILE A 160 -1.12 10.78 14.12
N GLY A 161 -1.68 9.86 13.32
CA GLY A 161 -1.75 9.97 11.84
C GLY A 161 -1.19 8.76 11.08
N CYS A 162 -0.67 7.75 11.77
CA CYS A 162 -0.22 6.47 11.22
C CYS A 162 -1.34 5.41 11.20
N VAL A 163 -1.02 4.23 10.69
CA VAL A 163 -1.94 3.08 10.58
C VAL A 163 -1.39 1.92 11.41
N PRO A 164 -1.71 1.83 12.71
CA PRO A 164 -1.27 0.74 13.58
C PRO A 164 -2.15 -0.51 13.37
N ILE A 165 -1.50 -1.67 13.17
CA ILE A 165 -2.17 -2.96 12.93
C ILE A 165 -1.73 -4.07 13.90
N THR A 166 -1.14 -3.73 15.04
CA THR A 166 -0.53 -4.63 16.02
C THR A 166 0.77 -5.31 15.55
N ASP A 167 1.55 -5.84 16.51
CA ASP A 167 2.80 -6.55 16.20
C ASP A 167 2.56 -7.86 15.43
N VAL A 168 1.44 -8.52 15.69
CA VAL A 168 1.09 -9.78 15.02
C VAL A 168 0.87 -9.55 13.52
N TYR A 169 0.06 -8.55 13.17
CA TYR A 169 -0.30 -8.28 11.79
C TYR A 169 0.81 -7.57 11.00
N ILE A 170 1.60 -6.70 11.66
CA ILE A 170 2.72 -6.07 10.95
C ILE A 170 3.83 -7.08 10.60
N LYS A 171 4.04 -8.14 11.40
CA LYS A 171 4.94 -9.23 11.03
C LYS A 171 4.52 -9.88 9.71
N GLU A 172 3.23 -10.20 9.57
CA GLU A 172 2.68 -10.81 8.36
C GLU A 172 2.80 -9.88 7.15
N LEU A 173 2.32 -8.63 7.28
CA LEU A 173 2.36 -7.63 6.22
C LEU A 173 3.79 -7.34 5.76
N TYR A 174 4.72 -7.22 6.71
CA TYR A 174 6.14 -6.94 6.43
C TYR A 174 6.80 -8.09 5.66
N VAL A 175 6.56 -9.34 6.09
CA VAL A 175 7.08 -10.55 5.42
C VAL A 175 6.51 -10.65 4.01
N LEU A 176 5.20 -10.47 3.81
CA LEU A 176 4.57 -10.44 2.48
C LEU A 176 5.18 -9.35 1.59
N ALA A 177 5.39 -8.15 2.13
CA ALA A 177 5.98 -7.05 1.39
C ALA A 177 7.44 -7.33 0.99
N VAL A 178 8.23 -7.94 1.87
CA VAL A 178 9.61 -8.35 1.54
C VAL A 178 9.62 -9.43 0.47
N GLU A 179 8.71 -10.43 0.53
CA GLU A 179 8.62 -11.48 -0.49
C GLU A 179 8.14 -10.94 -1.84
N ALA A 180 7.19 -10.01 -1.86
CA ALA A 180 6.78 -9.33 -3.10
C ALA A 180 7.94 -8.55 -3.74
N ARG A 181 8.74 -7.84 -2.93
CA ARG A 181 9.99 -7.19 -3.39
C ARG A 181 11.02 -8.20 -3.90
N ASN A 182 11.17 -9.31 -3.20
CA ASN A 182 12.08 -10.40 -3.59
C ASN A 182 11.65 -11.06 -4.90
N SER A 183 10.36 -11.12 -5.20
CA SER A 183 9.82 -11.61 -6.48
C SER A 183 9.87 -10.58 -7.60
N GLY A 184 10.51 -9.41 -7.38
CA GLY A 184 10.75 -8.38 -8.40
C GLY A 184 9.68 -7.29 -8.49
N GLN A 185 8.78 -7.17 -7.52
CA GLN A 185 7.86 -6.03 -7.45
C GLN A 185 8.61 -4.78 -6.97
N ALA A 186 8.93 -3.86 -7.87
CA ALA A 186 9.67 -2.65 -7.54
C ALA A 186 8.87 -1.67 -6.66
N ILE A 187 7.58 -1.56 -6.87
CA ILE A 187 6.68 -0.64 -6.16
C ILE A 187 5.50 -1.44 -5.62
N ILE A 188 5.23 -1.35 -4.30
CA ILE A 188 4.05 -1.90 -3.66
C ILE A 188 3.02 -0.77 -3.50
N PRO A 189 1.91 -0.75 -4.24
CA PRO A 189 0.92 0.30 -4.15
C PRO A 189 0.15 0.28 -2.84
N ILE A 190 -0.26 1.47 -2.38
CA ILE A 190 -1.11 1.67 -1.20
C ILE A 190 -2.22 2.65 -1.60
N HIS A 191 -3.47 2.24 -1.53
CA HIS A 191 -4.61 3.14 -1.67
C HIS A 191 -5.27 3.34 -0.32
N ILE A 192 -5.54 4.59 0.04
CA ILE A 192 -6.16 4.94 1.32
C ILE A 192 -7.45 5.71 1.03
N PHE A 193 -8.57 5.18 1.49
CA PHE A 193 -9.90 5.71 1.27
C PHE A 193 -10.58 6.10 2.58
N PRO A 194 -11.50 7.09 2.59
CA PRO A 194 -12.28 7.45 3.78
C PRO A 194 -13.14 6.30 4.28
N ALA A 195 -13.72 5.54 3.36
CA ALA A 195 -14.58 4.38 3.59
C ALA A 195 -14.58 3.48 2.36
N LYS A 196 -15.24 2.33 2.39
CA LYS A 196 -15.63 1.61 1.18
C LYS A 196 -16.53 2.52 0.35
N MET A 197 -16.07 2.87 -0.88
CA MET A 197 -16.72 3.90 -1.69
C MET A 197 -17.80 3.33 -2.63
N ASN A 198 -18.48 2.26 -2.19
CA ASN A 198 -19.70 1.77 -2.82
C ASN A 198 -20.86 2.77 -2.63
N ASN A 199 -22.05 2.47 -3.14
CA ASN A 199 -23.20 3.37 -3.06
C ASN A 199 -23.57 3.73 -1.62
N GLU A 200 -23.55 2.77 -0.70
CA GLU A 200 -23.87 2.95 0.73
C GLU A 200 -22.83 3.84 1.41
N GLY A 201 -21.54 3.52 1.25
CA GLY A 201 -20.46 4.32 1.83
C GLY A 201 -20.45 5.76 1.32
N MET A 202 -20.68 5.97 0.02
CA MET A 202 -20.77 7.31 -0.55
C MET A 202 -22.01 8.07 -0.08
N ALA A 203 -23.14 7.40 0.15
CA ALA A 203 -24.34 8.03 0.72
C ALA A 203 -24.06 8.54 2.14
N LEU A 204 -23.45 7.71 3.01
CA LEU A 204 -23.07 8.09 4.37
C LEU A 204 -22.07 9.26 4.39
N LEU A 205 -21.06 9.23 3.51
CA LEU A 205 -20.08 10.32 3.38
C LEU A 205 -20.74 11.63 2.95
N ASN A 206 -21.65 11.59 1.96
CA ASN A 206 -22.36 12.76 1.46
C ASN A 206 -23.30 13.35 2.54
N GLU A 207 -24.00 12.52 3.31
CA GLU A 207 -24.87 12.95 4.39
C GLU A 207 -24.05 13.61 5.50
N LYS A 208 -23.08 12.89 6.05
CA LYS A 208 -22.29 13.35 7.21
C LYS A 208 -21.45 14.62 6.91
N TYR A 209 -20.99 14.79 5.68
CA TYR A 209 -20.11 15.91 5.27
C TYR A 209 -20.79 16.84 4.25
N SER A 210 -22.12 16.92 4.26
CA SER A 210 -22.91 17.77 3.35
C SER A 210 -22.49 19.25 3.35
N SER A 211 -22.00 19.75 4.48
CA SER A 211 -21.47 21.11 4.63
C SER A 211 -20.05 21.31 4.04
N SER A 212 -19.41 20.25 3.53
CA SER A 212 -18.04 20.28 3.02
C SER A 212 -17.95 19.89 1.54
N PRO A 213 -18.47 20.69 0.60
CA PRO A 213 -18.57 20.30 -0.82
C PRO A 213 -17.21 20.02 -1.47
N ALA A 214 -16.15 20.70 -1.04
CA ALA A 214 -14.80 20.46 -1.56
C ALA A 214 -14.27 19.06 -1.14
N LEU A 215 -14.57 18.60 0.09
CA LEU A 215 -14.21 17.27 0.54
C LEU A 215 -14.99 16.19 -0.21
N ILE A 216 -16.26 16.40 -0.42
CA ILE A 216 -17.11 15.49 -1.22
C ILE A 216 -16.58 15.41 -2.68
N ALA A 217 -16.20 16.53 -3.27
CA ALA A 217 -15.61 16.56 -4.62
C ALA A 217 -14.29 15.76 -4.67
N PHE A 218 -13.44 15.90 -3.67
CA PHE A 218 -12.22 15.11 -3.54
C PHE A 218 -12.52 13.60 -3.45
N TRP A 219 -13.48 13.19 -2.63
CA TRP A 219 -13.88 11.79 -2.50
C TRP A 219 -14.51 11.24 -3.78
N LYS A 220 -15.31 12.04 -4.50
CA LYS A 220 -15.81 11.65 -5.84
C LYS A 220 -14.67 11.42 -6.83
N ASN A 221 -13.57 12.16 -6.69
CA ASN A 221 -12.38 11.93 -7.50
C ASN A 221 -11.68 10.63 -7.10
N LEU A 222 -11.48 10.35 -5.80
CA LEU A 222 -10.92 9.08 -5.32
C LEU A 222 -11.75 7.87 -5.77
N LYS A 223 -13.08 8.02 -5.75
CA LYS A 223 -14.02 6.95 -6.14
C LYS A 223 -13.75 6.41 -7.54
N LYS A 224 -13.30 7.21 -8.48
CA LYS A 224 -12.97 6.74 -9.83
C LYS A 224 -11.92 5.64 -9.84
N GLY A 225 -10.87 5.79 -9.04
CA GLY A 225 -9.83 4.75 -8.88
C GLY A 225 -10.30 3.55 -8.06
N TYR A 226 -11.17 3.78 -7.07
CA TYR A 226 -11.83 2.70 -6.33
C TYR A 226 -12.71 1.85 -7.26
N ASP A 227 -13.58 2.46 -8.04
CA ASP A 227 -14.50 1.78 -8.97
C ASP A 227 -13.73 0.98 -10.04
N HIS A 228 -12.66 1.56 -10.61
CA HIS A 228 -11.80 0.84 -11.55
C HIS A 228 -11.29 -0.49 -10.95
N PHE A 229 -10.81 -0.44 -9.69
CA PHE A 229 -10.32 -1.65 -9.03
C PHE A 229 -11.46 -2.63 -8.71
N GLU A 230 -12.63 -2.14 -8.27
CA GLU A 230 -13.77 -3.02 -7.98
C GLU A 230 -14.27 -3.74 -9.23
N GLU A 231 -14.29 -3.07 -10.37
CA GLU A 231 -14.73 -3.63 -11.64
C GLU A 231 -13.71 -4.59 -12.24
N LYS A 232 -12.44 -4.15 -12.33
CA LYS A 232 -11.41 -4.87 -13.11
C LYS A 232 -10.50 -5.74 -12.27
N LYS A 233 -10.41 -5.51 -10.96
CA LYS A 233 -9.42 -6.09 -10.04
C LYS A 233 -7.97 -5.90 -10.51
N THR A 234 -7.74 -4.85 -11.30
CA THR A 234 -6.42 -4.35 -11.72
C THR A 234 -6.22 -2.93 -11.20
N LEU A 235 -4.97 -2.52 -11.01
CA LEU A 235 -4.69 -1.17 -10.57
C LEU A 235 -4.73 -0.20 -11.76
N PRO A 236 -5.43 0.94 -11.64
CA PRO A 236 -5.34 1.99 -12.65
C PRO A 236 -3.95 2.61 -12.63
N LYS A 237 -3.50 3.11 -13.78
CA LYS A 237 -2.41 4.07 -13.82
C LYS A 237 -2.90 5.41 -13.28
N VAL A 238 -2.23 5.92 -12.25
CA VAL A 238 -2.63 7.16 -11.55
C VAL A 238 -1.68 8.28 -11.91
N ASN A 239 -2.22 9.38 -12.42
CA ASN A 239 -1.52 10.64 -12.63
C ASN A 239 -2.22 11.74 -11.82
N VAL A 240 -1.60 12.92 -11.75
CA VAL A 240 -2.16 14.09 -11.06
C VAL A 240 -2.10 15.27 -12.01
N ASP A 241 -3.22 15.99 -12.15
CA ASP A 241 -3.30 17.18 -12.98
C ASP A 241 -2.75 18.43 -12.25
N LYS A 242 -2.75 19.57 -12.96
CA LYS A 242 -2.24 20.85 -12.42
C LYS A 242 -3.05 21.38 -11.23
N ALA A 243 -4.29 20.95 -11.04
CA ALA A 243 -5.15 21.31 -9.92
C ALA A 243 -5.00 20.35 -8.72
N GLY A 244 -4.22 19.27 -8.86
CA GLY A 244 -4.03 18.26 -7.83
C GLY A 244 -5.06 17.13 -7.88
N ALA A 245 -5.96 17.09 -8.86
CA ALA A 245 -6.92 16.01 -9.01
C ALA A 245 -6.27 14.76 -9.65
N TYR A 246 -6.66 13.59 -9.17
CA TYR A 246 -6.21 12.31 -9.74
C TYR A 246 -6.87 12.07 -11.09
N GLN A 247 -6.05 11.62 -12.04
CA GLN A 247 -6.46 11.18 -13.37
C GLN A 247 -6.12 9.70 -13.52
N PHE A 248 -7.06 8.92 -14.04
CA PHE A 248 -6.95 7.47 -14.14
C PHE A 248 -6.96 7.04 -15.60
N SER A 249 -6.05 6.13 -15.96
CA SER A 249 -6.03 5.45 -17.25
C SER A 249 -5.72 3.95 -17.06
N GLU A 250 -5.88 3.18 -18.13
CA GLU A 250 -5.55 1.76 -18.16
C GLU A 250 -4.04 1.53 -18.24
#